data_55d8618d818aa8b623637b9cf0eac4b0
#
_entry.id   55d8618d818aa8b623637b9cf0eac4b0
#
_cell.length_a   1.000
_cell.length_b   1.000
_cell.length_c   1.000
_cell.angle_alpha   90.00
_cell.angle_beta   90.00
_cell.angle_gamma   90.00
#
_symmetry.space_group_name_H-M   'P 1'
#
loop_
_entity.id
_entity.type
_entity.pdbx_description
1 polymer ?
#
loop_
_entity_poly.entity_id
_entity_poly.type
_entity_poly.pdbx_seq_one_letter_code
_entity_poly.pdbx_strand_id
1 'polypeptide(L)' 'MQEYEQLKQLVVEAADDVAKAEGGNKAAGTRVRKKMQDIKAAAQEVRKRILEGREGESSGSGSGTEAAGAGSAEE' A
#
# COMPACT_ATOMS: atom_id res chain seq x y z
N MET A 1 -6.99 10.32 9.59
CA MET A 1 -7.81 9.39 8.80
C MET A 1 -7.50 7.96 9.22
N GLN A 2 -8.53 7.22 9.53
CA GLN A 2 -8.40 5.85 10.00
C GLN A 2 -7.63 4.97 9.02
N GLU A 3 -7.99 5.07 7.75
CA GLU A 3 -7.37 4.24 6.72
C GLU A 3 -5.87 4.49 6.61
N TYR A 4 -5.48 5.72 6.73
CA TYR A 4 -4.06 6.06 6.67
C TYR A 4 -3.32 5.56 7.89
N GLU A 5 -3.94 5.67 9.07
CA GLU A 5 -3.32 5.13 10.28
C GLU A 5 -3.13 3.63 10.17
N GLN A 6 -4.11 2.94 9.58
CA GLN A 6 -4.01 1.52 9.37
C GLN A 6 -2.84 1.19 8.44
N LEU A 7 -2.70 1.95 7.37
CA LEU A 7 -1.59 1.74 6.44
C LEU A 7 -0.25 1.92 7.13
N LYS A 8 -0.12 2.98 7.92
CA LYS A 8 1.14 3.23 8.64
C LYS A 8 1.45 2.07 9.57
N GLN A 9 0.45 1.57 10.26
CA GLN A 9 0.64 0.47 11.19
C GLN A 9 1.14 -0.78 10.48
N LEU A 10 0.58 -1.10 9.32
CA LEU A 10 1.02 -2.25 8.56
C LEU A 10 2.47 -2.10 8.12
N VAL A 11 2.85 -0.90 7.73
CA VAL A 11 4.25 -0.64 7.32
C VAL A 11 5.19 -0.85 8.51
N VAL A 12 4.82 -0.32 9.67
CA VAL A 12 5.64 -0.49 10.87
C VAL A 12 5.76 -1.97 11.22
N GLU A 13 4.66 -2.70 11.13
CA GLU A 13 4.68 -4.13 11.44
C GLU A 13 5.56 -4.92 10.49
N ALA A 14 5.71 -4.46 9.28
CA ALA A 14 6.51 -5.17 8.30
C ALA A 14 8.01 -4.95 8.48
N ALA A 15 8.39 -3.89 9.16
CA ALA A 15 9.78 -3.45 9.18
C ALA A 15 10.75 -4.54 9.66
N ASP A 16 10.39 -5.25 10.71
CA ASP A 16 11.26 -6.27 11.27
C ASP A 16 11.45 -7.43 10.29
N ASP A 17 10.37 -7.87 9.69
CA ASP A 17 10.46 -8.96 8.72
C ASP A 17 11.19 -8.53 7.47
N VAL A 18 11.07 -7.27 7.07
CA VAL A 18 11.81 -6.77 5.92
C VAL A 18 13.31 -6.88 6.19
N ALA A 19 13.74 -6.46 7.37
CA ALA A 19 15.15 -6.54 7.71
C ALA A 19 15.65 -7.98 7.72
N LYS A 20 14.84 -8.89 8.28
CA LYS A 20 15.20 -10.30 8.32
C LYS A 20 15.26 -10.90 6.92
N ALA A 21 14.32 -10.52 6.07
CA ALA A 21 14.28 -11.03 4.71
C ALA A 21 15.50 -10.57 3.92
N GLU A 22 15.90 -9.32 4.11
CA GLU A 22 17.10 -8.81 3.46
C GLU A 22 18.34 -9.58 3.91
N GLY A 23 18.31 -10.10 5.12
CA GLY A 23 19.41 -10.89 5.62
C GLY A 23 19.37 -12.35 5.19
N GLY A 24 18.39 -12.72 4.38
CA GLY A 24 18.32 -14.07 3.86
C GLY A 24 17.31 -15.00 4.51
N ASN A 25 16.52 -14.49 5.44
CA ASN A 25 15.53 -15.33 6.13
C ASN A 25 14.34 -15.58 5.22
N LYS A 26 14.18 -16.82 4.76
CA LYS A 26 13.13 -17.14 3.80
C LYS A 26 11.73 -17.04 4.38
N ALA A 27 11.58 -17.44 5.64
CA ALA A 27 10.27 -17.36 6.29
C ALA A 27 9.86 -15.90 6.42
N ALA A 28 10.80 -15.02 6.76
CA ALA A 28 10.50 -13.60 6.84
C ALA A 28 10.12 -13.06 5.46
N GLY A 29 10.77 -13.52 4.41
CA GLY A 29 10.44 -13.13 3.05
C GLY A 29 9.00 -13.45 2.69
N THR A 30 8.55 -14.64 3.09
CA THR A 30 7.16 -15.03 2.83
C THR A 30 6.21 -14.12 3.59
N ARG A 31 6.52 -13.81 4.85
CA ARG A 31 5.68 -12.91 5.64
C ARG A 31 5.65 -11.49 5.05
N VAL A 32 6.80 -11.03 4.55
CA VAL A 32 6.86 -9.70 3.92
C VAL A 32 5.96 -9.65 2.70
N ARG A 33 6.01 -10.69 1.87
CA ARG A 33 5.19 -10.71 0.66
C ARG A 33 3.72 -10.63 1.00
N LYS A 34 3.30 -11.39 2.02
CA LYS A 34 1.92 -11.35 2.45
C LYS A 34 1.57 -9.98 3.02
N LYS A 35 2.47 -9.42 3.82
CA LYS A 35 2.23 -8.11 4.42
C LYS A 35 2.11 -7.03 3.33
N MET A 36 2.88 -7.17 2.26
CA MET A 36 2.78 -6.19 1.17
C MET A 36 1.42 -6.23 0.48
N GLN A 37 0.79 -7.42 0.42
CA GLN A 37 -0.56 -7.50 -0.11
C GLN A 37 -1.53 -6.72 0.80
N ASP A 38 -1.35 -6.84 2.11
CA ASP A 38 -2.19 -6.10 3.04
C ASP A 38 -1.95 -4.60 2.93
N ILE A 39 -0.68 -4.20 2.75
CA ILE A 39 -0.33 -2.79 2.58
C ILE A 39 -0.96 -2.24 1.31
N LYS A 40 -0.91 -3.03 0.24
CA LYS A 40 -1.51 -2.62 -1.01
C LYS A 40 -3.01 -2.37 -0.84
N ALA A 41 -3.68 -3.29 -0.17
CA ALA A 41 -5.11 -3.14 0.07
C ALA A 41 -5.40 -1.91 0.93
N ALA A 42 -4.58 -1.69 1.95
CA ALA A 42 -4.77 -0.52 2.81
C ALA A 42 -4.55 0.77 2.04
N ALA A 43 -3.57 0.77 1.14
CA ALA A 43 -3.30 1.95 0.32
C ALA A 43 -4.49 2.25 -0.60
N GLN A 44 -5.13 1.21 -1.12
CA GLN A 44 -6.32 1.41 -1.94
C GLN A 44 -7.44 2.03 -1.12
N GLU A 45 -7.58 1.62 0.14
CA GLU A 45 -8.61 2.20 0.99
C GLU A 45 -8.35 3.68 1.26
N VAL A 46 -7.09 4.06 1.42
CA VAL A 46 -6.75 5.47 1.59
C VAL A 46 -7.18 6.25 0.33
N ARG A 47 -6.85 5.70 -0.83
CA ARG A 47 -7.22 6.37 -2.08
C ARG A 47 -8.72 6.53 -2.21
N LYS A 48 -9.47 5.49 -1.85
CA LYS A 48 -10.93 5.55 -1.93
C LYS A 48 -11.48 6.63 -1.01
N ARG A 49 -10.94 6.73 0.20
CA ARG A 49 -11.42 7.75 1.13
C ARG A 49 -11.14 9.15 0.60
N ILE A 50 -9.98 9.36 0.02
CA ILE A 50 -9.64 10.66 -0.55
C ILE A 50 -10.59 10.99 -1.70
N LEU A 51 -10.85 10.01 -2.56
CA LEU A 51 -11.76 10.22 -3.67
C LEU A 51 -13.17 10.52 -3.20
N GLU A 52 -13.63 9.81 -2.18
CA GLU A 52 -14.97 10.03 -1.65
C GLU A 52 -15.12 11.43 -1.08
N GLY A 53 -14.06 11.94 -0.46
CA GLY A 53 -14.10 13.27 0.11
C GLY A 53 -14.03 14.36 -0.95
N ARG A 54 -13.69 13.99 -2.18
CA ARG A 54 -13.56 14.95 -3.27
C ARG A 54 -14.46 14.56 -4.43
N GLU A 55 -15.58 13.98 -4.12
CA GLU A 55 -16.37 13.38 -5.17
C GLU A 55 -16.73 14.31 -6.32
N GLY A 56 -16.88 15.53 -6.07
CA GLY A 56 -17.21 16.45 -7.13
C GLY A 56 -16.09 16.63 -8.12
N GLU A 57 -14.87 16.30 -7.74
CA GLU A 57 -13.73 16.50 -8.59
C GLU A 57 -13.16 15.24 -9.11
N SER A 58 -13.46 14.18 -8.45
CA SER A 58 -12.73 12.98 -8.72
C SER A 58 -12.86 12.44 -10.06
N SER A 59 -13.90 12.76 -10.68
CA SER A 59 -14.12 12.13 -11.93
C SER A 59 -12.98 12.28 -12.83
N GLY A 60 -12.39 13.31 -12.79
CA GLY A 60 -11.38 13.41 -13.74
C GLY A 60 -10.26 12.62 -13.42
N SER A 61 -9.87 12.84 -12.49
CA SER A 61 -8.66 12.38 -12.34
C SER A 61 -8.49 11.08 -12.24
N GLY A 62 -8.95 10.89 -12.31
CA GLY A 62 -8.55 9.83 -12.29
C GLY A 62 -7.67 9.32 -12.47
N SER A 63 -7.77 9.29 -12.53
CA SER A 63 -7.22 8.64 -12.58
C SER A 63 -6.46 8.15 -12.94
N GLY A 64 -6.44 8.06 -13.22
CA GLY A 64 -5.83 7.46 -13.60
C GLY A 64 -4.80 7.31 -13.70
N THR A 65 -4.57 7.57 -13.80
CA THR A 65 -3.62 7.49 -14.01
C THR A 65 -2.75 7.03 -13.50
N GLU A 66 -2.62 6.97 -13.31
CA GLU A 66 -1.84 6.69 -12.91
C GLU A 66 -1.39 5.81 -12.76
N ALA A 67 -1.73 5.63 -12.88
CA ALA A 67 -1.52 4.92 -12.67
C ALA A 67 -0.78 4.23 -12.79
N ALA A 68 -0.62 4.30 -13.14
CA ALA A 68 -0.04 3.83 -13.32
C ALA A 68 0.83 3.45 -12.96
N GLY A 69 0.91 3.66 -12.96
CA GLY A 69 1.65 3.38 -12.70
C GLY A 69 2.31 2.93 -12.12
N ALA A 70 2.24 3.03 -11.89
CA ALA A 70 2.74 2.72 -11.31
C ALA A 70 3.22 1.90 -11.19
N GLY A 71 3.09 1.68 -11.32
CA GLY A 71 3.44 1.06 -11.13
C GLY A 71 3.99 0.24 -11.05
N SER A 72 4.00 0.16 -11.35
CA SER A 72 4.39 -0.44 -11.31
C SER A 72 5.14 -0.98 -11.19
N ALA A 73 5.35 -0.87 -11.41
CA ALA A 73 6.02 -1.19 -11.32
C ALA A 73 6.77 -1.75 -10.92
N GLU A 74 6.93 -1.79 -10.75
CA GLU A 74 7.57 -2.14 -10.34
C GLU A 74 7.99 -2.91 -10.11
N GLU A 75 8.02 -3.26 -10.12
CA GLU A 75 8.29 -3.93 -9.89
C GLU A 75 8.58 -4.30 -9.93
#